data_cd9a3f9301fbc98bfed8bbfb18e9f8eb
#
_entry.id   cd9a3f9301fbc98bfed8bbfb18e9f8eb
#
_cell.length_a   1.000
_cell.length_b   1.000
_cell.length_c   1.000
_cell.angle_alpha   90.00
_cell.angle_beta   90.00
_cell.angle_gamma   90.00
#
_symmetry.space_group_name_H-M   'P 1'
#
loop_
_entity.id
_entity.type
_entity.pdbx_description
1 polymer ?
#
loop_
_entity_poly.entity_id
_entity_poly.type
_entity_poly.pdbx_seq_one_letter_code
_entity_poly.pdbx_strand_id
1 'polypeptide(L)'
;MSFVIAAPEVMAAAATDLANIGSSISAASAAAAGPTMGILAAGADEVSVAISALFGSHAQGYQTLSAQLAAYHNQFVRALNAGAGSYASAEAANVQQTLLNAINAPTQTLLGRPLIGNGADGGPGQNGGPGGLLYGNGGNGGAGDTANPNGGNGGSAGLIGNGGAGGAGAATGAGGAGGNGGWLYGNGGPGGAAGLGTAGGVSPAGGAGGAAGLWGHCLLY
;
A
#
# COMPACT_ATOMS: atom_id res chain seq x y z
N MET A 1 22.60 -9.37 -3.21
CA MET A 1 21.55 -9.15 -2.18
C MET A 1 21.17 -10.53 -1.64
N SER A 2 21.15 -10.70 -0.32
CA SER A 2 20.69 -11.94 0.31
C SER A 2 19.17 -11.99 0.20
N PHE A 3 18.63 -12.94 -0.54
CA PHE A 3 17.21 -13.16 -0.60
C PHE A 3 16.79 -13.93 0.65
N VAL A 4 16.01 -13.30 1.52
CA VAL A 4 15.34 -14.00 2.61
C VAL A 4 14.04 -14.54 2.02
N ILE A 5 13.94 -15.86 1.93
CA ILE A 5 12.68 -16.52 1.57
C ILE A 5 11.93 -16.71 2.89
N ALA A 6 10.92 -15.87 3.12
CA ALA A 6 9.96 -16.07 4.19
C ALA A 6 8.81 -16.94 3.67
N ALA A 7 8.46 -18.00 4.42
CA ALA A 7 7.27 -18.79 4.14
C ALA A 7 6.13 -18.28 5.05
N PRO A 8 5.18 -17.48 4.54
CA PRO A 8 4.14 -16.84 5.34
C PRO A 8 3.29 -17.84 6.12
N GLU A 9 3.04 -19.01 5.53
CA GLU A 9 2.26 -20.08 6.15
C GLU A 9 2.96 -20.66 7.38
N VAL A 10 4.30 -20.82 7.30
CA VAL A 10 5.09 -21.32 8.44
C VAL A 10 5.13 -20.29 9.57
N MET A 11 5.22 -19.01 9.23
CA MET A 11 5.16 -17.93 10.23
C MET A 11 3.80 -17.86 10.91
N ALA A 12 2.71 -18.01 10.17
CA ALA A 12 1.35 -18.03 10.71
C ALA A 12 1.11 -19.26 11.59
N ALA A 13 1.61 -20.43 11.21
CA ALA A 13 1.58 -21.65 12.02
C ALA A 13 2.35 -21.45 13.34
N ALA A 14 3.57 -20.92 13.29
CA ALA A 14 4.36 -20.60 14.47
C ALA A 14 3.66 -19.59 15.41
N ALA A 15 2.97 -18.58 14.85
CA ALA A 15 2.18 -17.65 15.64
C ALA A 15 1.00 -18.34 16.34
N THR A 16 0.37 -19.31 15.69
CA THR A 16 -0.72 -20.14 16.27
C THR A 16 -0.18 -21.00 17.41
N ASP A 17 0.97 -21.65 17.22
CA ASP A 17 1.58 -22.47 18.26
C ASP A 17 1.96 -21.64 19.49
N LEU A 18 2.51 -20.46 19.28
CA LEU A 18 2.82 -19.50 20.35
C LEU A 18 1.53 -19.05 21.10
N ALA A 19 0.44 -18.81 20.39
CA ALA A 19 -0.85 -18.49 21.01
C ALA A 19 -1.35 -19.61 21.91
N ASN A 20 -1.23 -20.87 21.47
CA ASN A 20 -1.60 -22.06 22.24
C ASN A 20 -0.73 -22.21 23.48
N ILE A 21 0.57 -21.97 23.38
CA ILE A 21 1.50 -21.97 24.53
C ILE A 21 1.07 -20.89 25.55
N GLY A 22 0.78 -19.68 25.08
CA GLY A 22 0.30 -18.57 25.93
C GLY A 22 -1.00 -18.92 26.67
N SER A 23 -1.95 -19.56 25.97
CA SER A 23 -3.20 -20.04 26.56
C SER A 23 -2.94 -21.09 27.64
N SER A 24 -2.07 -22.06 27.38
CA SER A 24 -1.72 -23.12 28.33
C SER A 24 -1.06 -22.56 29.58
N ILE A 25 -0.13 -21.61 29.44
CA ILE A 25 0.52 -20.93 30.58
C ILE A 25 -0.50 -20.14 31.39
N SER A 26 -1.41 -19.41 30.72
CA SER A 26 -2.46 -18.62 31.39
C SER A 26 -3.42 -19.51 32.18
N ALA A 27 -3.82 -20.65 31.61
CA ALA A 27 -4.66 -21.64 32.31
C ALA A 27 -3.96 -22.24 33.54
N ALA A 28 -2.69 -22.60 33.42
CA ALA A 28 -1.90 -23.11 34.54
C ALA A 28 -1.70 -22.07 35.64
N SER A 29 -1.42 -20.81 35.28
CA SER A 29 -1.29 -19.70 36.25
C SER A 29 -2.61 -19.43 36.97
N ALA A 30 -3.74 -19.45 36.26
CA ALA A 30 -5.07 -19.31 36.87
C ALA A 30 -5.40 -20.43 37.83
N ALA A 31 -5.10 -21.69 37.48
CA ALA A 31 -5.30 -22.85 38.37
C ALA A 31 -4.45 -22.78 39.63
N ALA A 32 -3.20 -22.27 39.52
CA ALA A 32 -2.31 -22.11 40.67
C ALA A 32 -2.66 -20.92 41.58
N ALA A 33 -3.42 -19.94 41.10
CA ALA A 33 -3.69 -18.69 41.85
C ALA A 33 -4.37 -18.93 43.19
N GLY A 34 -5.49 -19.72 43.21
CA GLY A 34 -6.25 -19.98 44.44
C GLY A 34 -5.41 -20.63 45.53
N PRO A 35 -4.80 -21.80 45.28
CA PRO A 35 -3.96 -22.49 46.27
C PRO A 35 -2.76 -21.70 46.77
N THR A 36 -2.15 -20.86 45.95
CA THR A 36 -0.91 -20.12 46.30
C THR A 36 -1.20 -18.80 47.01
N MET A 37 -2.28 -18.11 46.66
CA MET A 37 -2.65 -16.84 47.33
C MET A 37 -3.41 -17.07 48.66
N GLY A 38 -4.06 -18.22 48.81
CA GLY A 38 -4.86 -18.58 49.98
C GLY A 38 -4.14 -19.49 50.98
N ILE A 39 -2.81 -19.48 51.05
CA ILE A 39 -2.04 -20.28 52.01
C ILE A 39 -2.38 -19.90 53.44
N LEU A 40 -2.87 -20.87 54.21
CA LEU A 40 -3.15 -20.68 55.64
C LEU A 40 -1.84 -20.82 56.45
N ALA A 41 -1.75 -20.05 57.56
CA ALA A 41 -0.66 -20.22 58.52
C ALA A 41 -0.66 -21.61 59.14
N ALA A 42 0.49 -22.25 59.27
CA ALA A 42 0.65 -23.58 59.81
C ALA A 42 0.32 -23.65 61.33
N GLY A 43 0.42 -22.51 62.01
CA GLY A 43 0.09 -22.34 63.43
C GLY A 43 -0.41 -20.94 63.70
N ALA A 44 -0.83 -20.67 64.94
CA ALA A 44 -1.30 -19.36 65.39
C ALA A 44 -0.15 -18.46 65.93
N ASP A 45 1.09 -18.87 65.69
CA ASP A 45 2.27 -18.10 66.09
C ASP A 45 2.67 -17.04 65.08
N GLU A 46 3.42 -16.01 65.51
CA GLU A 46 3.81 -14.88 64.71
C GLU A 46 4.65 -15.28 63.48
N VAL A 47 5.45 -16.33 63.58
CA VAL A 47 6.33 -16.79 62.52
C VAL A 47 5.51 -17.46 61.42
N SER A 48 4.60 -18.35 61.79
CA SER A 48 3.69 -19.02 60.81
C SER A 48 2.83 -18.01 60.07
N VAL A 49 2.30 -16.99 60.78
CA VAL A 49 1.50 -15.92 60.18
C VAL A 49 2.35 -15.08 59.23
N ALA A 50 3.58 -14.70 59.65
CA ALA A 50 4.47 -13.90 58.80
C ALA A 50 4.90 -14.65 57.52
N ILE A 51 5.17 -15.95 57.61
CA ILE A 51 5.51 -16.81 56.45
C ILE A 51 4.32 -16.93 55.49
N SER A 52 3.11 -17.20 56.01
CA SER A 52 1.89 -17.23 55.19
C SER A 52 1.66 -15.92 54.41
N ALA A 53 1.85 -14.75 55.10
CA ALA A 53 1.74 -13.44 54.46
C ALA A 53 2.80 -13.23 53.38
N LEU A 54 4.05 -13.69 53.62
CA LEU A 54 5.13 -13.62 52.61
C LEU A 54 4.79 -14.40 51.36
N PHE A 55 4.31 -15.65 51.48
CA PHE A 55 3.91 -16.46 50.34
C PHE A 55 2.72 -15.84 49.61
N GLY A 56 1.74 -15.32 50.31
CA GLY A 56 0.59 -14.62 49.73
C GLY A 56 1.00 -13.39 48.91
N SER A 57 1.90 -12.55 49.47
CA SER A 57 2.42 -11.38 48.75
C SER A 57 3.23 -11.76 47.50
N HIS A 58 4.06 -12.81 47.59
CA HIS A 58 4.81 -13.34 46.45
C HIS A 58 3.89 -13.86 45.35
N ALA A 59 2.86 -14.61 45.72
CA ALA A 59 1.86 -15.13 44.78
C ALA A 59 1.11 -13.99 44.07
N GLN A 60 0.75 -12.91 44.75
CA GLN A 60 0.11 -11.72 44.16
C GLN A 60 1.08 -11.01 43.17
N GLY A 61 2.35 -10.85 43.55
CA GLY A 61 3.38 -10.32 42.68
C GLY A 61 3.56 -11.14 41.41
N TYR A 62 3.57 -12.47 41.55
CA TYR A 62 3.61 -13.41 40.41
C TYR A 62 2.38 -13.24 39.48
N GLN A 63 1.16 -13.16 40.01
CA GLN A 63 -0.03 -12.97 39.19
C GLN A 63 0.01 -11.65 38.41
N THR A 64 0.50 -10.57 39.03
CA THR A 64 0.66 -9.28 38.35
C THR A 64 1.67 -9.37 37.19
N LEU A 65 2.83 -10.00 37.45
CA LEU A 65 3.84 -10.21 36.42
C LEU A 65 3.35 -11.12 35.30
N SER A 66 2.65 -12.21 35.64
CA SER A 66 2.05 -13.14 34.70
C SER A 66 1.07 -12.46 33.74
N ALA A 67 0.23 -11.54 34.26
CA ALA A 67 -0.70 -10.77 33.44
C ALA A 67 0.05 -9.81 32.45
N GLN A 68 1.12 -9.18 32.91
CA GLN A 68 1.95 -8.33 32.03
C GLN A 68 2.66 -9.14 30.94
N LEU A 69 3.22 -10.30 31.28
CA LEU A 69 3.85 -11.19 30.31
C LEU A 69 2.86 -11.75 29.30
N ALA A 70 1.64 -12.10 29.73
CA ALA A 70 0.56 -12.53 28.84
C ALA A 70 0.17 -11.42 27.83
N ALA A 71 0.07 -10.18 28.30
CA ALA A 71 -0.20 -9.03 27.43
C ALA A 71 0.92 -8.82 26.37
N TYR A 72 2.17 -8.88 26.79
CA TYR A 72 3.35 -8.79 25.90
C TYR A 72 3.37 -9.94 24.89
N HIS A 73 3.16 -11.17 25.34
CA HIS A 73 3.10 -12.36 24.49
C HIS A 73 2.02 -12.24 23.41
N ASN A 74 0.82 -11.82 23.81
CA ASN A 74 -0.27 -11.60 22.87
C ASN A 74 0.03 -10.47 21.86
N GLN A 75 0.74 -9.43 22.27
CA GLN A 75 1.20 -8.39 21.35
C GLN A 75 2.21 -8.94 20.34
N PHE A 76 3.16 -9.74 20.79
CA PHE A 76 4.15 -10.39 19.94
C PHE A 76 3.50 -11.32 18.91
N VAL A 77 2.56 -12.17 19.34
CA VAL A 77 1.82 -13.07 18.44
C VAL A 77 1.06 -12.28 17.36
N ARG A 78 0.39 -11.18 17.74
CA ARG A 78 -0.28 -10.32 16.75
C ARG A 78 0.69 -9.68 15.77
N ALA A 79 1.85 -9.23 16.23
CA ALA A 79 2.86 -8.63 15.36
C ALA A 79 3.44 -9.68 14.38
N LEU A 80 3.65 -10.91 14.84
CA LEU A 80 4.11 -12.01 13.98
C LEU A 80 3.09 -12.37 12.90
N ASN A 81 1.80 -12.46 13.26
CA ASN A 81 0.73 -12.68 12.28
C ASN A 81 0.61 -11.54 11.26
N ALA A 82 0.71 -10.29 11.71
CA ALA A 82 0.70 -9.14 10.80
C ALA A 82 1.89 -9.17 9.83
N GLY A 83 3.07 -9.54 10.34
CA GLY A 83 4.26 -9.76 9.51
C GLY A 83 4.05 -10.84 8.45
N ALA A 84 3.49 -12.00 8.83
CA ALA A 84 3.16 -13.07 7.89
C ALA A 84 2.21 -12.59 6.78
N GLY A 85 1.17 -11.85 7.15
CA GLY A 85 0.23 -11.25 6.19
C GLY A 85 0.91 -10.27 5.23
N SER A 86 1.85 -9.46 5.70
CA SER A 86 2.61 -8.53 4.86
C SER A 86 3.48 -9.27 3.84
N TYR A 87 4.14 -10.35 4.24
CA TYR A 87 4.91 -11.19 3.32
C TYR A 87 4.02 -11.89 2.28
N ALA A 88 2.87 -12.42 2.70
CA ALA A 88 1.92 -13.04 1.77
C ALA A 88 1.40 -12.04 0.72
N SER A 89 1.11 -10.81 1.13
CA SER A 89 0.66 -9.76 0.21
C SER A 89 1.76 -9.35 -0.77
N ALA A 90 3.00 -9.24 -0.31
CA ALA A 90 4.15 -8.92 -1.15
C ALA A 90 4.43 -10.04 -2.17
N GLU A 91 4.32 -11.31 -1.76
CA GLU A 91 4.50 -12.45 -2.66
C GLU A 91 3.41 -12.49 -3.75
N ALA A 92 2.15 -12.27 -3.38
CA ALA A 92 1.05 -12.19 -4.35
C ALA A 92 1.28 -11.06 -5.37
N ALA A 93 1.74 -9.89 -4.94
CA ALA A 93 2.06 -8.76 -5.82
C ALA A 93 3.24 -9.09 -6.77
N ASN A 94 4.27 -9.78 -6.27
CA ASN A 94 5.41 -10.22 -7.07
C ASN A 94 5.01 -11.22 -8.15
N VAL A 95 4.14 -12.18 -7.84
CA VAL A 95 3.60 -13.16 -8.80
C VAL A 95 2.80 -12.44 -9.89
N GLN A 96 1.92 -11.51 -9.51
CA GLN A 96 1.15 -10.71 -10.45
C GLN A 96 2.06 -9.89 -11.38
N GLN A 97 3.07 -9.22 -10.84
CA GLN A 97 4.01 -8.43 -11.63
C GLN A 97 4.85 -9.29 -12.58
N THR A 98 5.29 -10.46 -12.11
CA THR A 98 6.03 -11.41 -12.94
C THR A 98 5.19 -11.91 -14.12
N LEU A 99 3.92 -12.23 -13.89
CA LEU A 99 2.99 -12.63 -14.93
C LEU A 99 2.74 -11.51 -15.94
N LEU A 100 2.49 -10.28 -15.47
CA LEU A 100 2.32 -9.10 -16.31
C LEU A 100 3.58 -8.84 -17.15
N ASN A 101 4.77 -8.97 -16.57
CA ASN A 101 6.03 -8.81 -17.30
C ASN A 101 6.17 -9.86 -18.41
N ALA A 102 5.82 -11.13 -18.14
CA ALA A 102 5.87 -12.20 -19.12
C ALA A 102 4.86 -11.97 -20.28
N ILE A 103 3.65 -11.49 -19.97
CA ILE A 103 2.63 -11.17 -20.97
C ILE A 103 3.05 -9.97 -21.83
N ASN A 104 3.67 -8.96 -21.21
CA ASN A 104 4.03 -7.71 -21.87
C ASN A 104 5.36 -7.79 -22.63
N ALA A 105 6.26 -8.72 -22.28
CA ALA A 105 7.61 -8.80 -22.87
C ALA A 105 7.62 -8.85 -24.41
N PRO A 106 6.78 -9.67 -25.09
CA PRO A 106 6.78 -9.72 -26.55
C PRO A 106 6.39 -8.39 -27.20
N THR A 107 5.31 -7.76 -26.69
CA THR A 107 4.81 -6.48 -27.25
C THR A 107 5.73 -5.31 -26.91
N GLN A 108 6.34 -5.35 -25.74
CA GLN A 108 7.32 -4.34 -25.33
C GLN A 108 8.57 -4.39 -26.22
N THR A 109 9.05 -5.60 -26.58
CA THR A 109 10.22 -5.75 -27.43
C THR A 109 9.93 -5.38 -28.89
N LEU A 110 8.76 -5.73 -29.41
CA LEU A 110 8.43 -5.51 -30.82
C LEU A 110 7.86 -4.11 -31.10
N LEU A 111 7.10 -3.55 -30.17
CA LEU A 111 6.31 -2.34 -30.38
C LEU A 111 6.64 -1.21 -29.40
N GLY A 112 7.54 -1.45 -28.43
CA GLY A 112 7.90 -0.47 -27.40
C GLY A 112 6.76 -0.14 -26.43
N ARG A 113 5.67 -0.93 -26.41
CA ARG A 113 4.48 -0.73 -25.58
C ARG A 113 4.04 -2.03 -24.92
N PRO A 114 3.54 -1.98 -23.67
CA PRO A 114 2.96 -3.16 -23.04
C PRO A 114 1.64 -3.55 -23.72
N LEU A 115 1.26 -4.82 -23.64
CA LEU A 115 -0.05 -5.28 -24.06
C LEU A 115 -1.12 -4.84 -23.05
N ILE A 116 -0.82 -5.01 -21.76
CA ILE A 116 -1.69 -4.67 -20.63
C ILE A 116 -0.90 -3.82 -19.63
N GLY A 117 -1.45 -2.68 -19.26
CA GLY A 117 -0.87 -1.79 -18.24
C GLY A 117 -1.12 -0.32 -18.54
N ASN A 118 -1.09 0.50 -17.53
CA ASN A 118 -1.21 1.94 -17.69
C ASN A 118 0.10 2.55 -18.18
N GLY A 119 0.01 3.65 -18.92
CA GLY A 119 1.15 4.48 -19.26
C GLY A 119 1.74 5.13 -18.00
N ALA A 120 3.05 5.34 -18.00
CA ALA A 120 3.70 6.06 -16.92
C ALA A 120 3.35 7.56 -16.97
N ASP A 121 3.17 8.18 -15.82
CA ASP A 121 2.98 9.62 -15.72
C ASP A 121 4.28 10.36 -16.14
N GLY A 122 4.14 11.48 -16.81
CA GLY A 122 5.25 12.33 -17.24
C GLY A 122 5.89 13.05 -16.05
N GLY A 123 7.20 13.19 -16.06
CA GLY A 123 7.92 14.13 -15.18
C GLY A 123 7.56 15.59 -15.52
N PRO A 124 8.09 16.59 -14.77
CA PRO A 124 7.77 18.00 -14.98
C PRO A 124 7.93 18.44 -16.44
N GLY A 125 6.86 18.96 -17.04
CA GLY A 125 6.80 19.37 -18.45
C GLY A 125 6.87 18.22 -19.48
N GLN A 126 6.97 16.97 -19.06
CA GLN A 126 7.05 15.81 -19.95
C GLN A 126 5.68 15.19 -20.22
N ASN A 127 5.56 14.59 -21.41
CA ASN A 127 4.34 13.87 -21.79
C ASN A 127 4.16 12.59 -20.95
N GLY A 128 2.92 12.26 -20.67
CA GLY A 128 2.56 10.93 -20.15
C GLY A 128 2.81 9.83 -21.19
N GLY A 129 3.19 8.66 -20.71
CA GLY A 129 3.39 7.48 -21.55
C GLY A 129 2.10 6.92 -22.12
N PRO A 130 2.13 6.21 -23.26
CA PRO A 130 0.97 5.53 -23.79
C PRO A 130 0.56 4.35 -22.91
N GLY A 131 -0.73 4.12 -22.79
CA GLY A 131 -1.29 2.92 -22.15
C GLY A 131 -1.06 1.66 -22.96
N GLY A 132 -1.42 0.50 -22.41
CA GLY A 132 -1.30 -0.79 -23.07
C GLY A 132 -2.06 -0.87 -24.39
N LEU A 133 -1.59 -1.72 -25.29
CA LEU A 133 -2.22 -1.91 -26.59
C LEU A 133 -3.66 -2.43 -26.48
N LEU A 134 -3.88 -3.38 -25.59
CA LEU A 134 -5.19 -4.01 -25.38
C LEU A 134 -5.97 -3.35 -24.24
N TYR A 135 -5.32 -3.18 -23.09
CA TYR A 135 -5.97 -2.64 -21.89
C TYR A 135 -5.00 -1.77 -21.09
N GLY A 136 -5.46 -0.57 -20.74
CA GLY A 136 -4.76 0.35 -19.87
C GLY A 136 -5.00 1.81 -20.23
N ASN A 137 -4.94 2.67 -19.22
CA ASN A 137 -5.09 4.11 -19.39
C ASN A 137 -3.77 4.72 -19.87
N GLY A 138 -3.84 5.84 -20.60
CA GLY A 138 -2.67 6.69 -20.81
C GLY A 138 -2.19 7.31 -19.50
N GLY A 139 -0.87 7.55 -19.39
CA GLY A 139 -0.27 8.26 -18.27
C GLY A 139 -0.62 9.75 -18.31
N ASN A 140 -0.65 10.42 -17.18
CA ASN A 140 -0.86 11.86 -17.12
C ASN A 140 0.38 12.62 -17.60
N GLY A 141 0.19 13.74 -18.24
CA GLY A 141 1.26 14.70 -18.55
C GLY A 141 1.74 15.38 -17.26
N GLY A 142 3.05 15.59 -17.15
CA GLY A 142 3.65 16.28 -16.01
C GLY A 142 3.32 17.77 -16.01
N ALA A 143 3.10 18.35 -14.82
CA ALA A 143 2.93 19.78 -14.69
C ALA A 143 4.22 20.52 -15.12
N GLY A 144 4.07 21.68 -15.73
CA GLY A 144 5.18 22.55 -16.05
C GLY A 144 5.92 23.04 -14.78
N ASP A 145 7.17 23.35 -14.92
CA ASP A 145 8.02 23.94 -13.88
C ASP A 145 8.74 25.18 -14.41
N THR A 146 9.69 25.71 -13.64
CA THR A 146 10.46 26.92 -14.02
C THR A 146 11.34 26.66 -15.25
N ALA A 147 11.85 25.44 -15.44
CA ALA A 147 12.74 25.09 -16.57
C ALA A 147 11.90 24.68 -17.80
N ASN A 148 10.75 24.05 -17.59
CA ASN A 148 9.82 23.59 -18.63
C ASN A 148 8.43 24.16 -18.33
N PRO A 149 8.12 25.39 -18.67
CA PRO A 149 6.91 26.07 -18.24
C PRO A 149 5.63 25.45 -18.80
N ASN A 150 5.69 24.77 -19.94
CA ASN A 150 4.53 24.10 -20.52
C ASN A 150 4.23 22.78 -19.80
N GLY A 151 2.95 22.51 -19.59
CA GLY A 151 2.50 21.20 -19.14
C GLY A 151 2.69 20.13 -20.23
N GLY A 152 3.06 18.93 -19.84
CA GLY A 152 3.16 17.77 -20.74
C GLY A 152 1.80 17.29 -21.21
N ASN A 153 1.72 16.71 -22.40
CA ASN A 153 0.49 16.09 -22.91
C ASN A 153 0.18 14.79 -22.17
N GLY A 154 -1.09 14.48 -21.99
CA GLY A 154 -1.52 13.16 -21.52
C GLY A 154 -1.23 12.07 -22.56
N GLY A 155 -0.90 10.88 -22.10
CA GLY A 155 -0.72 9.69 -22.95
C GLY A 155 -2.05 9.15 -23.47
N SER A 156 -2.02 8.55 -24.66
CA SER A 156 -3.21 7.91 -25.24
C SER A 156 -3.34 6.45 -24.77
N ALA A 157 -4.57 5.99 -24.56
CA ALA A 157 -4.87 4.58 -24.36
C ALA A 157 -4.73 3.79 -25.69
N GLY A 158 -4.84 2.47 -25.60
CA GLY A 158 -4.85 1.59 -26.79
C GLY A 158 -6.27 1.23 -27.22
N LEU A 159 -6.66 -0.05 -27.06
CA LEU A 159 -7.99 -0.54 -27.41
C LEU A 159 -9.03 -0.14 -26.35
N ILE A 160 -8.76 -0.39 -25.09
CA ILE A 160 -9.65 -0.14 -23.96
C ILE A 160 -8.87 0.62 -22.88
N GLY A 161 -9.34 1.81 -22.49
CA GLY A 161 -8.79 2.63 -21.43
C GLY A 161 -9.03 4.11 -21.67
N ASN A 162 -8.87 4.93 -20.68
CA ASN A 162 -9.02 6.37 -20.77
C ASN A 162 -7.71 7.03 -21.16
N GLY A 163 -7.78 8.13 -21.87
CA GLY A 163 -6.64 9.01 -22.10
C GLY A 163 -6.17 9.67 -20.80
N GLY A 164 -4.87 9.88 -20.67
CA GLY A 164 -4.29 10.59 -19.54
C GLY A 164 -4.63 12.10 -19.56
N ALA A 165 -4.67 12.74 -18.41
CA ALA A 165 -4.85 14.17 -18.28
C ALA A 165 -3.61 14.90 -18.82
N GLY A 166 -3.80 16.07 -19.45
CA GLY A 166 -2.72 17.01 -19.75
C GLY A 166 -2.22 17.68 -18.48
N GLY A 167 -0.92 17.93 -18.38
CA GLY A 167 -0.27 18.62 -17.28
C GLY A 167 -0.63 20.11 -17.26
N ALA A 168 -0.76 20.70 -16.07
CA ALA A 168 -0.93 22.14 -15.93
C ALA A 168 0.35 22.89 -16.35
N GLY A 169 0.21 24.03 -17.02
CA GLY A 169 1.32 24.92 -17.28
C GLY A 169 1.78 25.63 -16.00
N ALA A 170 3.11 25.88 -15.87
CA ALA A 170 3.65 26.79 -14.87
C ALA A 170 3.41 28.25 -15.30
N ALA A 171 3.94 29.21 -14.54
CA ALA A 171 3.83 30.64 -14.89
C ALA A 171 4.30 30.85 -16.33
N THR A 172 3.47 31.51 -17.14
CA THR A 172 3.67 31.74 -18.58
C THR A 172 3.63 30.49 -19.49
N GLY A 173 3.41 29.30 -18.92
CA GLY A 173 3.33 28.04 -19.68
C GLY A 173 1.91 27.67 -20.10
N ALA A 174 1.78 27.06 -21.28
CA ALA A 174 0.54 26.51 -21.75
C ALA A 174 0.21 25.19 -21.02
N GLY A 175 -1.08 24.88 -20.87
CA GLY A 175 -1.50 23.55 -20.42
C GLY A 175 -1.26 22.49 -21.50
N GLY A 176 -0.89 21.27 -21.09
CA GLY A 176 -0.75 20.13 -21.98
C GLY A 176 -2.09 19.61 -22.48
N ALA A 177 -2.12 19.05 -23.69
CA ALA A 177 -3.35 18.41 -24.21
C ALA A 177 -3.67 17.11 -23.45
N GLY A 178 -4.96 16.79 -23.31
CA GLY A 178 -5.41 15.48 -22.84
C GLY A 178 -5.10 14.39 -23.86
N GLY A 179 -4.82 13.18 -23.38
CA GLY A 179 -4.57 11.99 -24.20
C GLY A 179 -5.87 11.44 -24.77
N ASN A 180 -5.80 10.74 -25.90
CA ASN A 180 -6.97 10.10 -26.49
C ASN A 180 -7.37 8.85 -25.68
N GLY A 181 -8.70 8.62 -25.55
CA GLY A 181 -9.25 7.36 -25.06
C GLY A 181 -8.99 6.22 -26.02
N GLY A 182 -9.18 4.98 -25.52
CA GLY A 182 -9.06 3.76 -26.31
C GLY A 182 -10.06 3.73 -27.46
N TRP A 183 -9.62 3.24 -28.61
CA TRP A 183 -10.44 3.34 -29.82
C TRP A 183 -11.77 2.60 -29.73
N LEU A 184 -11.87 1.49 -29.00
CA LEU A 184 -13.13 0.79 -28.78
C LEU A 184 -13.91 1.37 -27.61
N TYR A 185 -13.26 1.49 -26.46
CA TYR A 185 -13.88 1.97 -25.22
C TYR A 185 -12.91 2.83 -24.42
N GLY A 186 -13.34 4.06 -24.12
CA GLY A 186 -12.61 4.95 -23.23
C GLY A 186 -12.90 6.42 -23.46
N ASN A 187 -12.76 7.19 -22.42
CA ASN A 187 -12.92 8.64 -22.47
C ASN A 187 -11.61 9.31 -22.87
N GLY A 188 -11.68 10.44 -23.56
CA GLY A 188 -10.52 11.33 -23.72
C GLY A 188 -10.10 11.90 -22.37
N GLY A 189 -8.82 12.19 -22.19
CA GLY A 189 -8.31 12.87 -21.00
C GLY A 189 -8.64 14.37 -21.04
N PRO A 190 -8.80 15.03 -19.90
CA PRO A 190 -8.94 16.49 -19.84
C PRO A 190 -7.64 17.18 -20.25
N GLY A 191 -7.75 18.36 -20.86
CA GLY A 191 -6.61 19.23 -21.08
C GLY A 191 -6.11 19.84 -19.77
N GLY A 192 -4.83 20.17 -19.70
CA GLY A 192 -4.23 20.84 -18.56
C GLY A 192 -4.59 22.33 -18.51
N ALA A 193 -4.65 22.88 -17.30
CA ALA A 193 -4.87 24.31 -17.12
C ALA A 193 -3.67 25.13 -17.61
N ALA A 194 -3.91 26.32 -18.13
CA ALA A 194 -2.85 27.28 -18.43
C ALA A 194 -2.21 27.80 -17.13
N GLY A 195 -0.93 28.15 -17.20
CA GLY A 195 -0.26 28.92 -16.17
C GLY A 195 -0.73 30.39 -16.13
N LEU A 196 -0.42 31.08 -15.04
CA LEU A 196 -0.70 32.52 -14.93
C LEU A 196 0.20 33.29 -15.90
N GLY A 197 -0.42 34.15 -16.71
CA GLY A 197 0.31 35.07 -17.56
C GLY A 197 1.10 36.12 -16.75
N THR A 198 2.14 36.71 -17.32
CA THR A 198 2.79 37.86 -16.71
C THR A 198 1.90 39.12 -16.83
N ALA A 199 2.03 40.05 -15.88
CA ALA A 199 1.31 41.31 -15.88
C ALA A 199 1.52 42.05 -17.22
N GLY A 200 0.44 42.28 -17.98
CA GLY A 200 0.49 42.93 -19.31
C GLY A 200 0.80 42.02 -20.49
N GLY A 201 1.03 40.69 -20.25
CA GLY A 201 1.25 39.72 -21.32
C GLY A 201 0.01 38.92 -21.70
N VAL A 202 0.08 38.22 -22.86
CA VAL A 202 -1.00 37.30 -23.29
C VAL A 202 -0.96 36.11 -22.38
N SER A 203 -2.11 35.74 -21.79
CA SER A 203 -2.22 34.51 -21.02
C SER A 203 -2.02 33.30 -21.93
N PRO A 204 -1.24 32.30 -21.50
CA PRO A 204 -1.11 31.05 -22.22
C PRO A 204 -2.45 30.33 -22.33
N ALA A 205 -2.57 29.45 -23.33
CA ALA A 205 -3.79 28.67 -23.51
C ALA A 205 -3.84 27.41 -22.62
N GLY A 206 -5.01 27.01 -22.18
CA GLY A 206 -5.24 25.68 -21.63
C GLY A 206 -5.07 24.62 -22.72
N GLY A 207 -4.77 23.38 -22.30
CA GLY A 207 -4.66 22.26 -23.23
C GLY A 207 -6.01 21.82 -23.77
N ALA A 208 -6.05 21.33 -25.00
CA ALA A 208 -7.25 20.70 -25.56
C ALA A 208 -7.54 19.37 -24.86
N GLY A 209 -8.82 19.03 -24.71
CA GLY A 209 -9.22 17.68 -24.26
C GLY A 209 -8.93 16.63 -25.33
N GLY A 210 -8.74 15.39 -24.90
CA GLY A 210 -8.50 14.24 -25.76
C GLY A 210 -9.76 13.72 -26.42
N ALA A 211 -9.62 13.07 -27.58
CA ALA A 211 -10.72 12.41 -28.25
C ALA A 211 -11.15 11.15 -27.47
N ALA A 212 -12.47 10.86 -27.53
CA ALA A 212 -13.00 9.59 -27.02
C ALA A 212 -12.89 8.49 -28.08
N GLY A 213 -13.00 7.22 -27.64
CA GLY A 213 -13.19 6.09 -28.50
C GLY A 213 -14.61 5.97 -29.04
N LEU A 214 -14.90 4.79 -29.66
CA LEU A 214 -16.23 4.50 -30.19
C LEU A 214 -17.32 4.56 -29.10
N TRP A 215 -16.99 4.11 -27.91
CA TRP A 215 -17.82 4.16 -26.71
C TRP A 215 -17.09 4.96 -25.61
N GLY A 216 -17.39 6.23 -25.52
CA GLY A 216 -16.76 7.09 -24.51
C GLY A 216 -17.18 8.55 -24.67
N HIS A 217 -16.76 9.37 -23.71
CA HIS A 217 -17.04 10.80 -23.71
C HIS A 217 -15.78 11.56 -24.15
N CYS A 218 -15.92 12.44 -25.11
CA CYS A 218 -14.90 13.43 -25.46
C CYS A 218 -14.93 14.56 -24.43
N LEU A 219 -13.83 14.80 -23.74
CA LEU A 219 -13.71 15.94 -22.83
C LEU A 219 -13.14 17.12 -23.62
N LEU A 220 -14.04 17.94 -24.15
CA LEU A 220 -13.73 19.22 -24.78
C LEU A 220 -13.48 20.25 -23.67
N TYR A 221 -12.23 20.39 -23.25
CA TYR A 221 -11.67 21.62 -22.65
C TYR A 221 -10.16 21.60 -22.79
#